data_27c76758b0ca5291ea3746597cb52ff4
#
_entry.id   27c76758b0ca5291ea3746597cb52ff4
#
_cell.length_a   1.000
_cell.length_b   1.000
_cell.length_c   1.000
_cell.angle_alpha   90.00
_cell.angle_beta   90.00
_cell.angle_gamma   90.00
#
_symmetry.space_group_name_H-M   'P 1'
#
loop_
_entity.id
_entity.type
_entity.pdbx_description
1 polymer ?
#
loop_
_entity_poly.entity_id
_entity_poly.type
_entity_poly.pdbx_seq_one_letter_code
_entity_poly.pdbx_strand_id
1 'polypeptide(L)'
;MSNLRRPRESLSLAEARRVALAAQGFGRPRPTRDVVKADVVRTVRALGLLQIDSVNVLVRSHYLPLYSRLGAYAMPLLDEAAYGGRRRQVFEYWGHEASLLPVECQPSLRWRMQRAKNGDGTWGNLARVGRERGPLGVSELGTGDRRKGSWWGWSEGKIALEWLFWTGQVSTHSRRRFERVYDLTERVLPQAVVDAPTPT
;
A
#
# COMPACT_ATOMS: atom_id res chain seq x y z
N MET A 1 -41.70 -12.56 -24.60
CA MET A 1 -41.83 -12.83 -23.14
C MET A 1 -40.45 -13.14 -22.60
N SER A 2 -39.84 -12.19 -21.91
CA SER A 2 -38.48 -12.32 -21.36
C SER A 2 -38.49 -13.24 -20.13
N ASN A 3 -37.81 -14.37 -20.24
CA ASN A 3 -37.68 -15.37 -19.19
C ASN A 3 -36.64 -14.83 -18.16
N LEU A 4 -37.06 -13.89 -17.31
CA LEU A 4 -36.28 -13.45 -16.16
C LEU A 4 -36.09 -14.65 -15.21
N ARG A 5 -34.95 -15.33 -15.33
CA ARG A 5 -34.56 -16.37 -14.37
C ARG A 5 -34.54 -15.73 -12.97
N ARG A 6 -35.35 -16.28 -12.07
CA ARG A 6 -35.29 -15.91 -10.63
C ARG A 6 -33.84 -15.98 -10.14
N PRO A 7 -33.36 -15.00 -9.35
CA PRO A 7 -32.03 -15.08 -8.78
C PRO A 7 -31.92 -16.36 -7.95
N ARG A 8 -30.83 -17.10 -8.13
CA ARG A 8 -30.55 -18.28 -7.31
C ARG A 8 -30.24 -17.83 -5.89
N GLU A 9 -30.95 -18.39 -4.93
CA GLU A 9 -30.77 -18.11 -3.50
C GLU A 9 -29.53 -18.78 -2.89
N SER A 10 -28.91 -19.76 -3.58
CA SER A 10 -27.76 -20.50 -3.12
C SER A 10 -26.81 -20.86 -4.26
N LEU A 11 -25.54 -20.99 -3.91
CA LEU A 11 -24.46 -21.47 -4.81
C LEU A 11 -23.92 -22.80 -4.29
N SER A 12 -23.62 -23.72 -5.21
CA SER A 12 -22.81 -24.87 -4.85
C SER A 12 -21.38 -24.44 -4.50
N LEU A 13 -20.64 -25.26 -3.74
CA LEU A 13 -19.25 -24.98 -3.39
C LEU A 13 -18.36 -24.78 -4.64
N ALA A 14 -18.62 -25.54 -5.71
CA ALA A 14 -17.89 -25.40 -6.97
C ALA A 14 -18.18 -24.06 -7.67
N GLU A 15 -19.43 -23.60 -7.65
CA GLU A 15 -19.82 -22.28 -8.17
C GLU A 15 -19.20 -21.16 -7.34
N ALA A 16 -19.28 -21.25 -6.01
CA ALA A 16 -18.68 -20.25 -5.12
C ALA A 16 -17.16 -20.13 -5.33
N ARG A 17 -16.45 -21.25 -5.49
CA ARG A 17 -15.00 -21.25 -5.83
C ARG A 17 -14.73 -20.55 -7.15
N ARG A 18 -15.50 -20.85 -8.21
CA ARG A 18 -15.34 -20.20 -9.52
C ARG A 18 -15.60 -18.69 -9.44
N VAL A 19 -16.64 -18.27 -8.74
CA VAL A 19 -16.95 -16.86 -8.53
C VAL A 19 -15.80 -16.16 -7.78
N ALA A 20 -15.29 -16.76 -6.70
CA ALA A 20 -14.18 -16.21 -5.95
C ALA A 20 -12.90 -16.08 -6.80
N LEU A 21 -12.55 -17.10 -7.58
CA LEU A 21 -11.39 -17.05 -8.48
C LEU A 21 -11.58 -16.00 -9.60
N ALA A 22 -12.78 -15.94 -10.19
CA ALA A 22 -13.10 -14.96 -11.21
C ALA A 22 -13.03 -13.52 -10.67
N ALA A 23 -13.55 -13.27 -9.45
CA ALA A 23 -13.45 -11.98 -8.77
C ALA A 23 -11.98 -11.57 -8.51
N GLN A 24 -11.12 -12.55 -8.24
CA GLN A 24 -9.68 -12.32 -8.10
C GLN A 24 -8.94 -12.18 -9.45
N GLY A 25 -9.63 -12.22 -10.58
CA GLY A 25 -9.06 -12.03 -11.91
C GLY A 25 -8.39 -13.27 -12.54
N PHE A 26 -8.48 -14.44 -11.93
CA PHE A 26 -7.87 -15.66 -12.49
C PHE A 26 -8.54 -16.22 -13.74
N GLY A 27 -9.79 -15.87 -13.99
CA GLY A 27 -10.52 -16.27 -15.21
C GLY A 27 -10.26 -15.39 -16.45
N ARG A 28 -9.45 -14.36 -16.32
CA ARG A 28 -9.17 -13.44 -17.46
C ARG A 28 -8.01 -13.98 -18.31
N PRO A 29 -8.11 -13.91 -19.65
CA PRO A 29 -6.98 -14.21 -20.53
C PRO A 29 -5.78 -13.31 -20.19
N ARG A 30 -4.59 -13.89 -20.19
CA ARG A 30 -3.35 -13.12 -20.08
C ARG A 30 -3.10 -12.30 -21.35
N PRO A 31 -2.43 -11.14 -21.25
CA PRO A 31 -2.02 -10.39 -22.44
C PRO A 31 -1.20 -11.28 -23.38
N THR A 32 -1.47 -11.19 -24.69
CA THR A 32 -0.68 -11.85 -25.75
C THR A 32 0.48 -10.98 -26.25
N ARG A 33 0.53 -9.72 -25.82
CA ARG A 33 1.58 -8.74 -26.05
C ARG A 33 2.40 -8.51 -24.78
N ASP A 34 3.50 -7.81 -24.91
CA ASP A 34 4.27 -7.38 -23.75
C ASP A 34 3.41 -6.59 -22.76
N VAL A 35 3.58 -6.93 -21.49
CA VAL A 35 2.90 -6.25 -20.39
C VAL A 35 3.49 -4.84 -20.22
N VAL A 36 2.62 -3.85 -20.13
CA VAL A 36 2.99 -2.45 -19.91
C VAL A 36 2.51 -1.97 -18.54
N LYS A 37 3.02 -0.81 -18.09
CA LYS A 37 2.65 -0.23 -16.79
C LYS A 37 1.14 -0.09 -16.57
N ALA A 38 0.38 0.24 -17.61
CA ALA A 38 -1.08 0.34 -17.52
C ALA A 38 -1.76 -0.99 -17.16
N ASP A 39 -1.20 -2.13 -17.59
CA ASP A 39 -1.73 -3.46 -17.22
C ASP A 39 -1.47 -3.76 -15.74
N VAL A 40 -0.28 -3.42 -15.26
CA VAL A 40 0.11 -3.54 -13.84
C VAL A 40 -0.85 -2.72 -12.97
N VAL A 41 -1.02 -1.43 -13.29
CA VAL A 41 -1.89 -0.52 -12.53
C VAL A 41 -3.34 -0.99 -12.54
N ARG A 42 -3.86 -1.42 -13.69
CA ARG A 42 -5.21 -1.97 -13.81
C ARG A 42 -5.39 -3.22 -12.94
N THR A 43 -4.37 -4.07 -12.87
CA THR A 43 -4.41 -5.27 -12.03
C THR A 43 -4.37 -4.92 -10.55
N VAL A 44 -3.53 -3.96 -10.14
CA VAL A 44 -3.52 -3.46 -8.75
C VAL A 44 -4.88 -2.87 -8.37
N ARG A 45 -5.50 -2.07 -9.25
CA ARG A 45 -6.85 -1.52 -9.05
C ARG A 45 -7.91 -2.60 -8.89
N ALA A 46 -7.84 -3.65 -9.71
CA ALA A 46 -8.79 -4.76 -9.63
C ALA A 46 -8.64 -5.59 -8.34
N LEU A 47 -7.43 -5.69 -7.82
CA LEU A 47 -7.13 -6.37 -6.54
C LEU A 47 -7.42 -5.49 -5.32
N GLY A 48 -7.43 -4.17 -5.51
CA GLY A 48 -7.55 -3.17 -4.44
C GLY A 48 -6.23 -2.83 -3.75
N LEU A 49 -5.38 -3.81 -3.52
CA LEU A 49 -4.03 -3.62 -2.95
C LEU A 49 -3.09 -4.79 -3.29
N LEU A 50 -1.80 -4.55 -3.09
CA LEU A 50 -0.76 -5.58 -3.02
C LEU A 50 -0.07 -5.46 -1.66
N GLN A 51 -0.13 -6.50 -0.83
CA GLN A 51 0.61 -6.53 0.43
C GLN A 51 2.11 -6.62 0.14
N ILE A 52 2.89 -5.72 0.74
CA ILE A 52 4.35 -5.74 0.65
C ILE A 52 4.87 -6.71 1.72
N ASP A 53 5.67 -7.66 1.27
CA ASP A 53 6.24 -8.66 2.16
C ASP A 53 7.75 -8.76 1.99
N SER A 54 8.44 -9.05 3.07
CA SER A 54 9.88 -9.29 3.09
C SER A 54 10.28 -10.65 2.52
N VAL A 55 9.34 -11.59 2.43
CA VAL A 55 9.58 -12.93 1.86
C VAL A 55 10.12 -12.81 0.44
N ASN A 56 11.27 -13.40 0.19
CA ASN A 56 12.04 -13.32 -1.04
C ASN A 56 12.67 -14.69 -1.36
N VAL A 57 11.85 -15.62 -1.85
CA VAL A 57 12.33 -16.95 -2.26
C VAL A 57 12.81 -16.94 -3.70
N LEU A 58 11.94 -16.66 -4.66
CA LEU A 58 12.28 -16.44 -6.08
C LEU A 58 12.40 -14.95 -6.38
N VAL A 59 11.38 -14.21 -5.96
CA VAL A 59 11.27 -12.75 -5.95
C VAL A 59 10.50 -12.36 -4.71
N ARG A 60 10.45 -11.06 -4.37
CA ARG A 60 9.58 -10.61 -3.27
C ARG A 60 8.13 -10.92 -3.58
N SER A 61 7.41 -11.45 -2.59
CA SER A 61 6.07 -12.02 -2.75
C SER A 61 5.05 -11.08 -3.37
N HIS A 62 5.17 -9.76 -3.16
CA HIS A 62 4.23 -8.76 -3.73
C HIS A 62 4.28 -8.62 -5.26
N TYR A 63 5.30 -9.17 -5.94
CA TYR A 63 5.32 -9.26 -7.40
C TYR A 63 4.50 -10.44 -7.94
N LEU A 64 4.29 -11.49 -7.14
CA LEU A 64 3.63 -12.72 -7.57
C LEU A 64 2.14 -12.57 -7.92
N PRO A 65 1.34 -11.74 -7.21
CA PRO A 65 -0.05 -11.50 -7.60
C PRO A 65 -0.22 -10.93 -9.02
N LEU A 66 0.73 -10.12 -9.47
CA LEU A 66 0.75 -9.61 -10.85
C LEU A 66 1.15 -10.70 -11.84
N TYR A 67 2.21 -11.45 -11.53
CA TYR A 67 2.65 -12.56 -12.38
C TYR A 67 1.55 -13.59 -12.61
N SER A 68 0.81 -13.94 -11.57
CA SER A 68 -0.25 -14.95 -11.66
C SER A 68 -1.41 -14.53 -12.59
N ARG A 69 -1.60 -13.23 -12.84
CA ARG A 69 -2.66 -12.68 -13.71
C ARG A 69 -2.15 -12.24 -15.08
N LEU A 70 -0.96 -11.67 -15.12
CA LEU A 70 -0.41 -11.08 -16.33
C LEU A 70 0.55 -12.02 -17.06
N GLY A 71 1.10 -13.05 -16.38
CA GLY A 71 2.23 -13.83 -16.89
C GLY A 71 3.55 -13.12 -16.63
N ALA A 72 4.57 -13.42 -17.43
CA ALA A 72 5.88 -12.77 -17.34
C ALA A 72 5.73 -11.27 -17.60
N TYR A 73 6.34 -10.46 -16.73
CA TYR A 73 6.36 -9.01 -16.86
C TYR A 73 7.64 -8.43 -16.26
N ALA A 74 8.03 -7.25 -16.67
CA ALA A 74 9.18 -6.53 -16.12
C ALA A 74 8.81 -5.94 -14.75
N MET A 75 9.43 -6.43 -13.66
CA MET A 75 9.19 -5.96 -12.29
C MET A 75 9.31 -4.43 -12.13
N PRO A 76 10.27 -3.73 -12.81
CA PRO A 76 10.36 -2.27 -12.75
C PRO A 76 9.07 -1.53 -13.11
N LEU A 77 8.13 -2.14 -13.83
CA LEU A 77 6.84 -1.53 -14.15
C LEU A 77 5.98 -1.27 -12.89
N LEU A 78 6.07 -2.16 -11.89
CA LEU A 78 5.41 -1.94 -10.60
C LEU A 78 6.16 -0.86 -9.80
N ASP A 79 7.48 -0.93 -9.78
CA ASP A 79 8.32 0.05 -9.05
C ASP A 79 8.13 1.46 -9.62
N GLU A 80 8.05 1.60 -10.94
CA GLU A 80 7.75 2.87 -11.61
C GLU A 80 6.34 3.36 -11.27
N ALA A 81 5.35 2.46 -11.26
CA ALA A 81 3.98 2.81 -10.88
C ALA A 81 3.89 3.30 -9.42
N ALA A 82 4.70 2.74 -8.52
CA ALA A 82 4.69 3.05 -7.09
C ALA A 82 5.63 4.19 -6.70
N TYR A 83 6.79 4.31 -7.35
CA TYR A 83 7.88 5.21 -6.94
C TYR A 83 8.32 6.18 -8.05
N GLY A 84 7.61 6.24 -9.17
CA GLY A 84 7.89 7.11 -10.32
C GLY A 84 7.58 8.60 -10.11
N GLY A 85 7.89 9.14 -8.93
CA GLY A 85 7.66 10.55 -8.57
C GLY A 85 6.17 10.91 -8.53
N ARG A 86 5.84 12.17 -8.83
CA ARG A 86 4.45 12.70 -8.79
C ARG A 86 3.52 12.10 -9.87
N ARG A 87 4.03 11.33 -10.82
CA ARG A 87 3.24 10.59 -11.81
C ARG A 87 2.95 9.16 -11.39
N ARG A 88 3.21 8.80 -10.13
CA ARG A 88 2.85 7.50 -9.58
C ARG A 88 1.35 7.25 -9.66
N GLN A 89 0.98 6.00 -9.78
CA GLN A 89 -0.41 5.56 -9.86
C GLN A 89 -0.76 4.62 -8.71
N VAL A 90 0.26 4.26 -7.94
CA VAL A 90 0.19 3.42 -6.75
C VAL A 90 1.02 4.10 -5.65
N PHE A 91 0.60 3.99 -4.41
CA PHE A 91 1.33 4.53 -3.25
C PHE A 91 1.39 3.50 -2.14
N GLU A 92 2.37 3.66 -1.25
CA GLU A 92 2.52 2.77 -0.11
C GLU A 92 1.81 3.36 1.10
N TYR A 93 1.00 2.52 1.76
CA TYR A 93 0.39 2.84 3.05
C TYR A 93 -0.01 1.56 3.79
N TRP A 94 -0.48 1.69 5.02
CA TRP A 94 -1.05 0.60 5.79
C TRP A 94 -2.46 0.26 5.29
N GLY A 95 -2.56 -0.79 4.47
CA GLY A 95 -3.81 -1.42 4.08
C GLY A 95 -4.21 -2.49 5.08
N HIS A 96 -4.09 -3.76 4.73
CA HIS A 96 -4.11 -4.88 5.67
C HIS A 96 -2.84 -4.86 6.52
N GLU A 97 -1.70 -4.81 5.86
CA GLU A 97 -0.35 -4.56 6.37
C GLU A 97 0.30 -3.50 5.48
N ALA A 98 1.65 -3.39 5.46
CA ALA A 98 2.33 -2.55 4.48
C ALA A 98 1.87 -2.95 3.07
N SER A 99 1.24 -2.04 2.36
CA SER A 99 0.57 -2.34 1.10
C SER A 99 0.83 -1.27 0.05
N LEU A 100 0.85 -1.69 -1.22
CA LEU A 100 0.74 -0.81 -2.37
C LEU A 100 -0.74 -0.68 -2.74
N LEU A 101 -1.26 0.53 -2.74
CA LEU A 101 -2.65 0.85 -3.04
C LEU A 101 -2.74 1.82 -4.23
N PRO A 102 -3.83 1.79 -5.02
CA PRO A 102 -4.09 2.83 -6.00
C PRO A 102 -4.09 4.22 -5.35
N VAL A 103 -3.49 5.22 -6.00
CA VAL A 103 -3.37 6.58 -5.40
C VAL A 103 -4.71 7.23 -5.11
N GLU A 104 -5.75 6.89 -5.87
CA GLU A 104 -7.12 7.34 -5.67
C GLU A 104 -7.75 6.85 -4.36
N CYS A 105 -7.18 5.84 -3.72
CA CYS A 105 -7.62 5.38 -2.40
C CYS A 105 -7.13 6.27 -1.25
N GLN A 106 -6.14 7.12 -1.47
CA GLN A 106 -5.53 7.93 -0.41
C GLN A 106 -6.54 8.84 0.31
N PRO A 107 -7.42 9.59 -0.38
CA PRO A 107 -8.41 10.42 0.30
C PRO A 107 -9.34 9.62 1.22
N SER A 108 -9.72 8.41 0.80
CA SER A 108 -10.58 7.50 1.57
C SER A 108 -9.88 6.89 2.80
N LEU A 109 -8.55 7.02 2.91
CA LEU A 109 -7.78 6.53 4.06
C LEU A 109 -7.44 7.64 5.06
N ARG A 110 -7.81 8.90 4.77
CA ARG A 110 -7.48 10.04 5.65
C ARG A 110 -8.13 9.96 7.02
N TRP A 111 -9.28 9.31 7.13
CA TRP A 111 -9.91 9.06 8.44
C TRP A 111 -9.00 8.21 9.35
N ARG A 112 -8.29 7.21 8.79
CA ARG A 112 -7.30 6.41 9.54
C ARG A 112 -6.09 7.25 9.95
N MET A 113 -5.63 8.13 9.05
CA MET A 113 -4.54 9.06 9.32
C MET A 113 -4.93 10.03 10.45
N GLN A 114 -6.16 10.53 10.43
CA GLN A 114 -6.68 11.40 11.48
C GLN A 114 -6.82 10.67 12.82
N ARG A 115 -7.34 9.42 12.82
CA ARG A 115 -7.37 8.59 14.03
C ARG A 115 -5.97 8.37 14.60
N ALA A 116 -4.98 8.12 13.75
CA ALA A 116 -3.59 7.98 14.18
C ALA A 116 -3.06 9.27 14.82
N LYS A 117 -3.38 10.45 14.26
CA LYS A 117 -3.05 11.76 14.86
C LYS A 117 -3.69 11.93 16.24
N ASN A 118 -4.93 11.51 16.40
CA ASN A 118 -5.66 11.56 17.67
C ASN A 118 -5.17 10.50 18.67
N GLY A 119 -4.38 9.52 18.20
CA GLY A 119 -3.84 8.41 18.98
C GLY A 119 -4.78 7.24 19.15
N ASP A 120 -5.83 7.17 18.35
CA ASP A 120 -6.77 6.07 18.35
C ASP A 120 -6.31 4.94 17.42
N GLY A 121 -6.32 3.70 17.93
CA GLY A 121 -6.10 2.50 17.11
C GLY A 121 -4.67 2.30 16.60
N THR A 122 -3.67 2.83 17.27
CA THR A 122 -2.27 2.64 16.91
C THR A 122 -1.67 1.41 17.59
N TRP A 123 -0.71 0.82 16.91
CA TRP A 123 0.10 -0.25 17.48
C TRP A 123 0.91 0.27 18.68
N GLY A 124 0.47 -0.04 19.89
CA GLY A 124 1.22 0.17 21.11
C GLY A 124 1.76 1.61 21.33
N ASN A 125 3.04 1.73 21.62
CA ASN A 125 3.68 2.96 22.06
C ASN A 125 3.90 4.04 20.98
N LEU A 126 3.66 3.78 19.68
CA LEU A 126 3.96 4.73 18.60
C LEU A 126 3.19 6.05 18.73
N ALA A 127 1.90 5.97 19.05
CA ALA A 127 1.07 7.16 19.26
C ALA A 127 1.51 7.99 20.45
N ARG A 128 1.95 7.33 21.54
CA ARG A 128 2.43 8.00 22.75
C ARG A 128 3.71 8.76 22.46
N VAL A 129 4.70 8.12 21.82
CA VAL A 129 5.98 8.74 21.49
C VAL A 129 5.81 9.92 20.53
N GLY A 130 4.96 9.78 19.50
CA GLY A 130 4.67 10.88 18.56
C GLY A 130 3.99 12.07 19.21
N ARG A 131 3.09 11.84 20.20
CA ARG A 131 2.45 12.91 20.98
C ARG A 131 3.41 13.61 21.95
N GLU A 132 4.24 12.86 22.66
CA GLU A 132 5.15 13.40 23.68
C GLU A 132 6.26 14.26 23.05
N ARG A 133 6.67 13.96 21.80
CA ARG A 133 7.79 14.64 21.14
C ARG A 133 7.39 15.63 20.06
N GLY A 134 6.13 15.63 19.61
CA GLY A 134 5.66 16.49 18.53
C GLY A 134 6.31 16.17 17.17
N PRO A 135 6.12 17.01 16.15
CA PRO A 135 6.77 16.85 14.86
C PRO A 135 8.27 17.07 15.00
N LEU A 136 9.04 15.98 14.83
CA LEU A 136 10.49 16.02 14.79
C LEU A 136 10.96 16.23 13.35
N GLY A 137 11.79 17.20 13.10
CA GLY A 137 12.47 17.39 11.82
C GLY A 137 13.42 16.20 11.54
N VAL A 138 13.55 15.83 10.26
CA VAL A 138 14.45 14.72 9.84
C VAL A 138 15.90 14.97 10.30
N SER A 139 16.32 16.23 10.41
CA SER A 139 17.64 16.67 10.92
C SER A 139 17.83 16.46 12.43
N GLU A 140 16.76 16.31 13.19
CA GLU A 140 16.79 16.08 14.65
C GLU A 140 16.80 14.59 15.03
N LEU A 141 16.67 13.71 14.02
CA LEU A 141 16.76 12.26 14.17
C LEU A 141 18.23 11.83 14.34
N GLY A 142 18.89 12.38 15.36
CA GLY A 142 20.23 11.93 15.72
C GLY A 142 20.28 10.41 15.85
N THR A 143 21.45 9.83 15.56
CA THR A 143 21.80 8.42 15.80
C THR A 143 21.84 8.15 17.31
N GLY A 144 20.71 8.37 17.98
CA GLY A 144 20.57 8.16 19.41
C GLY A 144 20.77 6.69 19.76
N ASP A 145 21.47 6.47 20.86
CA ASP A 145 21.88 5.20 21.43
C ASP A 145 20.88 4.06 21.21
N ARG A 146 21.36 2.99 20.58
CA ARG A 146 20.68 1.69 20.61
C ARG A 146 20.57 1.24 22.05
N ARG A 147 19.41 1.37 22.67
CA ARG A 147 19.16 0.75 23.98
C ARG A 147 19.43 -0.74 23.84
N LYS A 148 20.52 -1.19 24.45
CA LYS A 148 20.87 -2.61 24.62
C LYS A 148 19.68 -3.32 25.27
N GLY A 149 19.07 -4.28 24.57
CA GLY A 149 18.15 -5.22 25.22
C GLY A 149 16.85 -5.58 24.52
N SER A 150 16.51 -5.01 23.36
CA SER A 150 15.31 -5.46 22.62
C SER A 150 15.70 -5.96 21.23
N TRP A 151 15.30 -7.16 20.88
CA TRP A 151 15.38 -7.75 19.54
C TRP A 151 14.76 -6.84 18.46
N TRP A 152 13.84 -5.94 18.86
CA TRP A 152 13.12 -4.96 18.04
C TRP A 152 13.52 -3.51 18.39
N GLY A 153 14.75 -3.25 18.77
CA GLY A 153 15.26 -1.93 19.13
C GLY A 153 15.16 -0.92 17.97
N TRP A 154 13.97 -0.36 17.77
CA TRP A 154 13.79 0.77 16.88
C TRP A 154 14.42 2.01 17.50
N SER A 155 15.25 2.73 16.73
CA SER A 155 15.71 4.04 17.15
C SER A 155 14.51 5.00 17.27
N GLU A 156 14.59 5.97 18.17
CA GLU A 156 13.53 6.99 18.34
C GLU A 156 13.17 7.67 17.02
N GLY A 157 14.18 7.92 16.16
CA GLY A 157 13.99 8.47 14.83
C GLY A 157 13.13 7.59 13.93
N LYS A 158 13.33 6.26 13.98
CA LYS A 158 12.49 5.33 13.21
C LYS A 158 11.05 5.33 13.72
N ILE A 159 10.85 5.40 15.02
CA ILE A 159 9.52 5.48 15.63
C ILE A 159 8.81 6.77 15.16
N ALA A 160 9.51 7.91 15.18
CA ALA A 160 8.96 9.18 14.72
C ALA A 160 8.59 9.14 13.22
N LEU A 161 9.45 8.60 12.36
CA LEU A 161 9.16 8.45 10.92
C LEU A 161 7.97 7.54 10.65
N GLU A 162 7.85 6.42 11.34
CA GLU A 162 6.70 5.52 11.21
C GLU A 162 5.41 6.20 11.69
N TRP A 163 5.46 7.02 12.74
CA TRP A 163 4.32 7.81 13.19
C TRP A 163 3.92 8.86 12.13
N LEU A 164 4.87 9.62 11.58
CA LEU A 164 4.62 10.59 10.52
C LEU A 164 4.02 9.92 9.27
N PHE A 165 4.51 8.74 8.93
CA PHE A 165 3.97 7.94 7.84
C PHE A 165 2.54 7.45 8.14
N TRP A 166 2.30 6.95 9.35
CA TRP A 166 0.98 6.52 9.79
C TRP A 166 -0.04 7.65 9.77
N THR A 167 0.36 8.85 10.18
CA THR A 167 -0.48 10.05 10.18
C THR A 167 -0.61 10.70 8.80
N GLY A 168 0.06 10.18 7.77
CA GLY A 168 -0.01 10.67 6.40
C GLY A 168 0.75 11.97 6.15
N GLN A 169 1.60 12.41 7.08
CA GLN A 169 2.42 13.63 6.91
C GLN A 169 3.58 13.37 5.94
N VAL A 170 4.15 12.15 5.99
CA VAL A 170 5.13 11.68 5.02
C VAL A 170 4.58 10.47 4.26
N SER A 171 5.11 10.25 3.07
CA SER A 171 4.83 9.10 2.23
C SER A 171 6.13 8.44 1.78
N THR A 172 6.08 7.18 1.36
CA THR A 172 7.24 6.50 0.81
C THR A 172 7.59 7.09 -0.55
N HIS A 173 8.69 7.81 -0.62
CA HIS A 173 9.24 8.35 -1.85
C HIS A 173 9.79 7.21 -2.74
N SER A 174 10.60 6.34 -2.15
CA SER A 174 11.25 5.21 -2.81
C SER A 174 11.63 4.13 -1.80
N ARG A 175 12.15 2.99 -2.28
CA ARG A 175 12.79 1.98 -1.43
C ARG A 175 14.25 1.76 -1.83
N ARG A 176 15.13 1.67 -0.84
CA ARG A 176 16.52 1.28 -1.01
C ARG A 176 16.77 -0.04 -0.28
N ARG A 177 17.16 -1.09 -1.00
CA ARG A 177 17.35 -2.44 -0.40
C ARG A 177 16.18 -2.87 0.49
N PHE A 178 14.96 -2.55 0.07
CA PHE A 178 13.71 -2.78 0.79
C PHE A 178 13.41 -1.82 1.97
N GLU A 179 14.31 -0.96 2.36
CA GLU A 179 14.08 0.10 3.35
C GLU A 179 13.29 1.27 2.71
N ARG A 180 12.32 1.82 3.46
CA ARG A 180 11.55 2.98 3.02
C ARG A 180 12.40 4.25 3.08
N VAL A 181 12.34 5.04 2.02
CA VAL A 181 12.83 6.41 1.99
C VAL A 181 11.60 7.32 1.98
N TYR A 182 11.48 8.19 2.96
CA TYR A 182 10.31 9.06 3.14
C TYR A 182 10.56 10.46 2.61
N ASP A 183 9.48 11.12 2.16
CA ASP A 183 9.42 12.57 1.90
C ASP A 183 8.01 13.06 2.23
N LEU A 184 7.82 14.39 2.25
CA LEU A 184 6.52 15.01 2.52
C LEU A 184 5.46 14.51 1.53
N THR A 185 4.28 14.20 2.04
CA THR A 185 3.18 13.61 1.25
C THR A 185 2.83 14.47 0.03
N GLU A 186 2.80 15.80 0.17
CA GLU A 186 2.53 16.73 -0.93
C GLU A 186 3.63 16.77 -2.00
N ARG A 187 4.85 16.32 -1.70
CA ARG A 187 5.94 16.17 -2.68
C ARG A 187 5.90 14.83 -3.40
N VAL A 188 5.36 13.84 -2.72
CA VAL A 188 5.38 12.44 -3.15
C VAL A 188 4.16 12.10 -4.00
N LEU A 189 2.98 12.51 -3.59
CA LEU A 189 1.72 12.17 -4.26
C LEU A 189 1.37 13.14 -5.40
N PRO A 190 0.58 12.69 -6.39
CA PRO A 190 0.02 13.58 -7.40
C PRO A 190 -0.80 14.70 -6.75
N GLN A 191 -0.67 15.94 -7.26
CA GLN A 191 -1.37 17.09 -6.72
C GLN A 191 -2.89 16.88 -6.65
N ALA A 192 -3.47 16.33 -7.70
CA ALA A 192 -4.91 16.03 -7.73
C ALA A 192 -5.39 15.09 -6.60
N VAL A 193 -4.50 14.22 -6.10
CA VAL A 193 -4.80 13.35 -4.94
C VAL A 193 -4.69 14.13 -3.64
N VAL A 194 -3.68 15.01 -3.53
CA VAL A 194 -3.49 15.85 -2.35
C VAL A 194 -4.67 16.80 -2.17
N ASP A 195 -5.15 17.42 -3.26
CA ASP A 195 -6.23 18.40 -3.28
C ASP A 195 -7.63 17.76 -3.24
N ALA A 196 -7.73 16.45 -3.46
CA ALA A 196 -9.02 15.75 -3.43
C ALA A 196 -9.69 15.88 -2.05
N PRO A 197 -11.02 16.10 -1.98
CA PRO A 197 -11.74 16.16 -0.72
C PRO A 197 -11.68 14.82 0.01
N THR A 198 -11.68 14.87 1.33
CA THR A 198 -11.84 13.64 2.14
C THR A 198 -13.32 13.23 2.06
N PRO A 199 -13.62 11.99 1.63
CA PRO A 199 -15.01 11.51 1.65
C PRO A 199 -15.61 11.57 3.06
N THR A 200 -16.88 11.97 3.15
CA THR A 200 -17.68 12.00 4.38
C THR A 200 -18.18 10.61 4.73
#